data_d0661de27ecfeaa25e926d33a8596c2d
#
_entry.id   d0661de27ecfeaa25e926d33a8596c2d
#
_cell.length_a   1.000
_cell.length_b   1.000
_cell.length_c   1.000
_cell.angle_alpha   90.00
_cell.angle_beta   90.00
_cell.angle_gamma   90.00
#
_symmetry.space_group_name_H-M   'P 1'
#
loop_
_entity.id
_entity.type
_entity.pdbx_description
1 polymer ?
#
loop_
_entity_poly.entity_id
_entity_poly.type
_entity_poly.pdbx_seq_one_letter_code
_entity_poly.pdbx_strand_id
1 'polypeptide(L)'
;CLTMAYDGKVNYGDVLGTTKYWDILIYNHLRKKNIVIPQKKDQKKSEKYEGAYVKEPLVGMHKWVMSFDLNSLYPHLIMQYNISPETLIGRPFKDKDISVDKLLKNEVKSDILDGIKKQDVTLTPNGALFRKDKKGFLPELMQTIYDDRVKYKRLMLEAKQEYENTKDPKLKKDISRYDNIQMAKKISLNSAYGAIGNNWFRYYNLLVAEAITTSGQLSICLLYTSPSPRDLQG
;
A
#
# COMPACT_ATOMS: atom_id res chain seq x y z
N CYS A 1 13.37 -15.37 3.83
CA CYS A 1 13.18 -15.96 2.49
C CYS A 1 12.40 -17.28 2.54
N LEU A 2 12.81 -18.30 3.32
CA LEU A 2 12.10 -19.60 3.39
C LEU A 2 10.63 -19.46 3.77
N THR A 3 10.31 -18.66 4.78
CA THR A 3 8.93 -18.37 5.20
C THR A 3 8.12 -17.72 4.07
N MET A 4 8.71 -16.79 3.32
CA MET A 4 8.04 -16.16 2.18
C MET A 4 7.78 -17.15 1.04
N ALA A 5 8.76 -18.02 0.75
CA ALA A 5 8.64 -19.04 -0.28
C ALA A 5 7.51 -20.02 0.05
N TYR A 6 7.49 -20.54 1.27
CA TYR A 6 6.47 -21.47 1.73
C TYR A 6 5.08 -20.85 1.73
N ASP A 7 4.96 -19.66 2.29
CA ASP A 7 3.69 -18.95 2.45
C ASP A 7 3.09 -18.49 1.10
N GLY A 8 3.96 -17.98 0.23
CA GLY A 8 3.57 -17.55 -1.12
C GLY A 8 3.45 -18.68 -2.14
N LYS A 9 3.85 -19.90 -1.78
CA LYS A 9 3.98 -21.04 -2.71
C LYS A 9 4.84 -20.70 -3.92
N VAL A 10 5.97 -20.05 -3.65
CA VAL A 10 6.93 -19.53 -4.63
C VAL A 10 8.23 -20.32 -4.51
N ASN A 11 8.92 -20.57 -5.59
CA ASN A 11 10.24 -21.18 -5.52
C ASN A 11 11.20 -20.28 -4.74
N TYR A 12 12.08 -20.89 -3.95
CA TYR A 12 13.00 -20.17 -3.09
C TYR A 12 13.84 -19.11 -3.82
N GLY A 13 14.35 -19.45 -5.01
CA GLY A 13 15.12 -18.52 -5.83
C GLY A 13 14.31 -17.35 -6.39
N ASP A 14 13.01 -17.49 -6.50
CA ASP A 14 12.11 -16.47 -7.06
C ASP A 14 11.66 -15.44 -6.02
N VAL A 15 11.80 -15.75 -4.73
CA VAL A 15 11.44 -14.84 -3.62
C VAL A 15 12.24 -13.55 -3.62
N LEU A 16 13.48 -13.59 -4.11
CA LEU A 16 14.37 -12.43 -4.17
C LEU A 16 13.96 -11.44 -5.28
N GLY A 17 13.20 -11.90 -6.28
CA GLY A 17 12.67 -11.07 -7.36
C GLY A 17 11.27 -10.56 -7.03
N THR A 18 11.15 -9.30 -6.61
CA THR A 18 9.88 -8.69 -6.20
C THR A 18 8.76 -8.86 -7.21
N THR A 19 9.02 -8.62 -8.49
CA THR A 19 8.04 -8.75 -9.57
C THR A 19 7.59 -10.19 -9.76
N LYS A 20 8.53 -11.14 -9.69
CA LYS A 20 8.25 -12.58 -9.86
C LYS A 20 7.48 -13.13 -8.65
N TYR A 21 7.86 -12.72 -7.45
CA TYR A 21 7.16 -13.08 -6.22
C TYR A 21 5.69 -12.65 -6.27
N TRP A 22 5.42 -11.38 -6.60
CA TRP A 22 4.06 -10.87 -6.70
C TRP A 22 3.27 -11.46 -7.88
N ASP A 23 3.92 -11.71 -9.01
CA ASP A 23 3.27 -12.39 -10.15
C ASP A 23 2.74 -13.76 -9.76
N ILE A 24 3.52 -14.54 -8.99
CA ILE A 24 3.11 -15.87 -8.52
C ILE A 24 2.02 -15.78 -7.45
N LEU A 25 2.12 -14.82 -6.50
CA LEU A 25 1.06 -14.61 -5.51
C LEU A 25 -0.28 -14.31 -6.16
N ILE A 26 -0.29 -13.38 -7.12
CA ILE A 26 -1.50 -13.00 -7.86
C ILE A 26 -1.99 -14.19 -8.70
N TYR A 27 -1.07 -14.89 -9.38
CA TYR A 27 -1.41 -16.10 -10.12
C TYR A 27 -2.15 -17.11 -9.25
N ASN A 28 -1.60 -17.45 -8.09
CA ASN A 28 -2.21 -18.41 -7.16
C ASN A 28 -3.58 -17.95 -6.65
N HIS A 29 -3.74 -16.63 -6.43
CA HIS A 29 -5.00 -16.04 -5.99
C HIS A 29 -6.07 -16.09 -7.09
N LEU A 30 -5.75 -15.63 -8.28
CA LEU A 30 -6.69 -15.60 -9.42
C LEU A 30 -7.07 -17.00 -9.88
N ARG A 31 -6.12 -17.94 -9.91
CA ARG A 31 -6.39 -19.34 -10.24
C ARG A 31 -7.42 -19.98 -9.31
N LYS A 32 -7.35 -19.72 -8.01
CA LYS A 32 -8.35 -20.21 -7.03
C LYS A 32 -9.75 -19.68 -7.30
N LYS A 33 -9.85 -18.54 -7.96
CA LYS A 33 -11.12 -17.90 -8.34
C LYS A 33 -11.57 -18.23 -9.76
N ASN A 34 -10.85 -19.10 -10.47
CA ASN A 34 -11.08 -19.44 -11.89
C ASN A 34 -11.05 -18.17 -12.80
N ILE A 35 -10.20 -17.19 -12.47
CA ILE A 35 -10.02 -15.99 -13.27
C ILE A 35 -8.85 -16.21 -14.22
N VAL A 36 -9.06 -15.90 -15.50
CA VAL A 36 -8.03 -15.98 -16.55
C VAL A 36 -6.95 -14.94 -16.30
N ILE A 37 -5.70 -15.36 -16.38
CA ILE A 37 -4.55 -14.52 -16.14
C ILE A 37 -4.04 -13.98 -17.48
N PRO A 38 -3.83 -12.65 -17.60
CA PRO A 38 -3.36 -12.06 -18.84
C PRO A 38 -1.93 -12.51 -19.16
N GLN A 39 -1.61 -12.57 -20.45
CA GLN A 39 -0.23 -12.83 -20.88
C GLN A 39 0.68 -11.69 -20.46
N LYS A 40 1.92 -12.02 -20.12
CA LYS A 40 2.95 -11.01 -19.86
C LYS A 40 3.28 -10.28 -21.16
N LYS A 41 3.20 -8.97 -21.14
CA LYS A 41 3.56 -8.10 -22.27
C LYS A 41 4.92 -7.46 -22.00
N ASP A 42 5.73 -7.34 -23.03
CA ASP A 42 6.94 -6.51 -22.94
C ASP A 42 6.51 -5.04 -22.99
N GLN A 43 6.66 -4.36 -21.86
CA GLN A 43 6.29 -2.98 -21.72
C GLN A 43 7.54 -2.12 -21.61
N LYS A 44 7.64 -1.09 -22.44
CA LYS A 44 8.70 -0.09 -22.31
C LYS A 44 8.27 0.93 -21.27
N LYS A 45 9.17 1.26 -20.35
CA LYS A 45 8.94 2.36 -19.41
C LYS A 45 8.99 3.67 -20.20
N SER A 46 7.83 4.23 -20.50
CA SER A 46 7.70 5.41 -21.36
C SER A 46 7.97 6.72 -20.61
N GLU A 47 7.66 6.77 -19.33
CA GLU A 47 7.71 8.01 -18.54
C GLU A 47 8.17 7.74 -17.10
N LYS A 48 8.74 8.77 -16.47
CA LYS A 48 8.97 8.80 -15.02
C LYS A 48 7.75 9.44 -14.36
N TYR A 49 7.28 8.86 -13.29
CA TYR A 49 6.24 9.43 -12.45
C TYR A 49 6.83 9.92 -11.12
N GLU A 50 6.13 10.82 -10.50
CA GLU A 50 6.53 11.40 -9.22
C GLU A 50 6.45 10.37 -8.10
N GLY A 51 7.52 10.28 -7.31
CA GLY A 51 7.65 9.33 -6.20
C GLY A 51 7.00 9.82 -4.91
N ALA A 52 7.55 9.36 -3.78
CA ALA A 52 7.11 9.79 -2.47
C ALA A 52 7.41 11.27 -2.22
N TYR A 53 6.53 11.92 -1.44
CA TYR A 53 6.81 13.27 -0.95
C TYR A 53 7.91 13.24 0.12
N VAL A 54 8.92 14.10 -0.08
CA VAL A 54 9.98 14.33 0.89
C VAL A 54 10.06 15.83 1.11
N LYS A 55 9.81 16.26 2.35
CA LYS A 55 9.95 17.67 2.73
C LYS A 55 11.36 17.93 3.22
N GLU A 56 11.96 19.03 2.75
CA GLU A 56 13.23 19.50 3.29
C GLU A 56 13.10 19.81 4.78
N PRO A 57 14.02 19.31 5.63
CA PRO A 57 13.97 19.57 7.05
C PRO A 57 14.28 21.02 7.36
N LEU A 58 13.58 21.59 8.34
CA LEU A 58 13.96 22.88 8.93
C LEU A 58 15.17 22.65 9.84
N VAL A 59 16.33 23.12 9.42
CA VAL A 59 17.58 22.95 10.18
C VAL A 59 17.54 23.81 11.44
N GLY A 60 17.79 23.20 12.60
CA GLY A 60 17.84 23.90 13.88
C GLY A 60 17.49 23.00 15.06
N MET A 61 17.49 23.60 16.23
CA MET A 61 17.04 22.96 17.47
C MET A 61 15.55 23.24 17.68
N HIS A 62 14.74 22.20 17.73
CA HIS A 62 13.30 22.29 17.90
C HIS A 62 12.89 21.75 19.27
N LYS A 63 12.02 22.49 19.98
CA LYS A 63 11.38 22.04 21.22
C LYS A 63 10.03 21.40 20.90
N TRP A 64 9.64 20.40 21.69
CA TRP A 64 8.33 19.75 21.58
C TRP A 64 8.07 19.09 20.22
N VAL A 65 9.03 18.27 19.76
CA VAL A 65 8.89 17.51 18.52
C VAL A 65 7.98 16.30 18.74
N MET A 66 6.95 16.15 17.90
CA MET A 66 6.13 14.96 17.81
C MET A 66 6.43 14.22 16.50
N SER A 67 6.63 12.91 16.58
CA SER A 67 6.85 12.06 15.42
C SER A 67 5.65 11.14 15.21
N PHE A 68 5.13 11.12 13.99
CA PHE A 68 4.05 10.22 13.57
C PHE A 68 4.56 9.25 12.50
N ASP A 69 4.15 7.99 12.60
CA ASP A 69 4.42 6.97 11.58
C ASP A 69 3.10 6.36 11.09
N LEU A 70 2.92 6.36 9.76
CA LEU A 70 1.76 5.77 9.12
C LEU A 70 2.03 4.29 8.83
N ASN A 71 1.51 3.42 9.67
CA ASN A 71 1.67 1.97 9.54
C ASN A 71 1.20 1.46 8.18
N SER A 72 2.12 0.86 7.42
CA SER A 72 1.80 0.22 6.13
C SER A 72 1.01 1.14 5.18
N LEU A 73 1.46 2.39 5.01
CA LEU A 73 0.76 3.45 4.28
C LEU A 73 0.26 2.99 2.90
N TYR A 74 1.15 2.55 2.02
CA TYR A 74 0.76 2.15 0.66
C TYR A 74 -0.21 0.96 0.60
N PRO A 75 -0.03 -0.12 1.38
CA PRO A 75 -1.04 -1.18 1.48
C PRO A 75 -2.43 -0.68 1.88
N HIS A 76 -2.51 0.23 2.86
CA HIS A 76 -3.80 0.80 3.28
C HIS A 76 -4.44 1.68 2.21
N LEU A 77 -3.65 2.48 1.49
CA LEU A 77 -4.15 3.28 0.38
C LEU A 77 -4.68 2.40 -0.76
N ILE A 78 -3.96 1.33 -1.10
CA ILE A 78 -4.42 0.34 -2.07
C ILE A 78 -5.78 -0.24 -1.66
N MET A 79 -5.95 -0.60 -0.39
CA MET A 79 -7.21 -1.15 0.12
C MET A 79 -8.33 -0.10 0.15
N GLN A 80 -8.04 1.12 0.61
CA GLN A 80 -9.02 2.18 0.82
C GLN A 80 -9.57 2.73 -0.50
N TYR A 81 -8.71 2.98 -1.47
CA TYR A 81 -9.10 3.50 -2.78
C TYR A 81 -9.46 2.42 -3.79
N ASN A 82 -9.38 1.14 -3.40
CA ASN A 82 -9.58 -0.02 -4.27
C ASN A 82 -8.67 0.01 -5.50
N ILE A 83 -7.39 0.38 -5.30
CA ILE A 83 -6.41 0.54 -6.37
C ILE A 83 -5.96 -0.83 -6.87
N SER A 84 -6.35 -1.15 -8.10
CA SER A 84 -5.96 -2.39 -8.79
C SER A 84 -6.06 -2.18 -10.31
N PRO A 85 -5.27 -2.88 -11.12
CA PRO A 85 -5.33 -2.72 -12.57
C PRO A 85 -6.71 -2.96 -13.17
N GLU A 86 -7.48 -3.93 -12.65
CA GLU A 86 -8.81 -4.28 -13.15
C GLU A 86 -9.93 -3.38 -12.62
N THR A 87 -9.66 -2.62 -11.56
CA THR A 87 -10.62 -1.63 -11.03
C THR A 87 -10.41 -0.24 -11.61
N LEU A 88 -9.29 -0.01 -12.30
CA LEU A 88 -8.99 1.25 -12.96
C LEU A 88 -9.98 1.49 -14.11
N ILE A 89 -10.74 2.58 -14.02
CA ILE A 89 -11.65 3.04 -15.09
C ILE A 89 -10.87 3.88 -16.11
N GLY A 90 -10.01 4.77 -15.61
CA GLY A 90 -9.20 5.67 -16.41
C GLY A 90 -8.81 6.92 -15.65
N ARG A 91 -8.19 7.88 -16.37
CA ARG A 91 -7.81 9.20 -15.86
C ARG A 91 -8.55 10.31 -16.61
N PRO A 92 -9.82 10.59 -16.27
CA PRO A 92 -10.59 11.65 -16.93
C PRO A 92 -10.11 13.05 -16.57
N PHE A 93 -9.49 13.20 -15.37
CA PHE A 93 -9.02 14.49 -14.86
C PHE A 93 -7.51 14.61 -15.02
N LYS A 94 -7.06 15.74 -15.54
CA LYS A 94 -5.62 16.08 -15.68
C LYS A 94 -5.15 16.86 -14.44
N ASP A 95 -3.85 17.07 -14.31
CA ASP A 95 -3.26 17.79 -13.17
C ASP A 95 -3.80 19.23 -13.02
N LYS A 96 -4.23 19.84 -14.13
CA LYS A 96 -4.92 21.15 -14.12
C LYS A 96 -6.29 21.10 -13.45
N ASP A 97 -6.93 19.94 -13.37
CA ASP A 97 -8.25 19.77 -12.77
C ASP A 97 -8.15 19.25 -11.33
N ILE A 98 -7.29 18.23 -11.11
CA ILE A 98 -7.08 17.59 -9.82
C ILE A 98 -5.58 17.31 -9.63
N SER A 99 -5.04 17.72 -8.50
CA SER A 99 -3.69 17.40 -8.03
C SER A 99 -3.65 17.41 -6.51
N VAL A 100 -2.57 16.92 -5.92
CA VAL A 100 -2.36 16.95 -4.47
C VAL A 100 -2.46 18.37 -3.94
N ASP A 101 -1.81 19.35 -4.58
CA ASP A 101 -1.82 20.75 -4.16
C ASP A 101 -3.23 21.36 -4.20
N LYS A 102 -4.00 21.08 -5.26
CA LYS A 102 -5.36 21.59 -5.36
C LYS A 102 -6.31 20.99 -4.34
N LEU A 103 -6.14 19.72 -4.02
CA LEU A 103 -6.90 19.06 -2.95
C LEU A 103 -6.59 19.65 -1.59
N LEU A 104 -5.31 19.92 -1.30
CA LEU A 104 -4.88 20.54 -0.04
C LEU A 104 -5.39 21.98 0.12
N LYS A 105 -5.45 22.74 -1.00
CA LYS A 105 -5.93 24.14 -1.00
C LYS A 105 -7.45 24.26 -1.19
N ASN A 106 -8.18 23.15 -1.31
CA ASN A 106 -9.61 23.12 -1.65
C ASN A 106 -9.95 23.88 -2.94
N GLU A 107 -9.06 23.86 -3.94
CA GLU A 107 -9.22 24.54 -5.22
C GLU A 107 -9.87 23.64 -6.31
N VAL A 108 -10.28 22.43 -5.95
CA VAL A 108 -10.97 21.53 -6.87
C VAL A 108 -12.41 22.00 -7.06
N LYS A 109 -12.87 22.09 -8.32
CA LYS A 109 -14.24 22.53 -8.64
C LYS A 109 -15.27 21.61 -8.00
N SER A 110 -16.27 22.20 -7.35
CA SER A 110 -17.37 21.48 -6.68
C SER A 110 -18.11 20.52 -7.62
N ASP A 111 -18.35 20.95 -8.87
CA ASP A 111 -19.05 20.13 -9.87
C ASP A 111 -18.38 18.80 -10.14
N ILE A 112 -17.03 18.76 -10.12
CA ILE A 112 -16.24 17.53 -10.27
C ILE A 112 -16.49 16.61 -9.08
N LEU A 113 -16.38 17.14 -7.85
CA LEU A 113 -16.56 16.35 -6.64
C LEU A 113 -18.00 15.83 -6.51
N ASP A 114 -18.99 16.64 -6.83
CA ASP A 114 -20.39 16.25 -6.78
C ASP A 114 -20.77 15.25 -7.88
N GLY A 115 -20.14 15.37 -9.05
CA GLY A 115 -20.24 14.36 -10.10
C GLY A 115 -19.70 13.00 -9.69
N ILE A 116 -18.56 12.97 -8.99
CA ILE A 116 -17.93 11.74 -8.48
C ILE A 116 -18.73 11.13 -7.34
N LYS A 117 -19.26 11.95 -6.41
CA LYS A 117 -20.10 11.47 -5.29
C LYS A 117 -21.35 10.71 -5.75
N LYS A 118 -21.87 11.03 -6.92
CA LYS A 118 -23.03 10.36 -7.53
C LYS A 118 -22.69 9.02 -8.19
N GLN A 119 -21.40 8.76 -8.40
CA GLN A 119 -20.90 7.54 -9.03
C GLN A 119 -20.29 6.64 -7.95
N ASP A 120 -20.40 5.32 -8.15
CA ASP A 120 -19.78 4.34 -7.24
C ASP A 120 -18.30 4.12 -7.58
N VAL A 121 -17.51 5.19 -7.45
CA VAL A 121 -16.09 5.23 -7.77
C VAL A 121 -15.26 5.92 -6.68
N THR A 122 -13.97 5.63 -6.64
CA THR A 122 -12.97 6.39 -5.89
C THR A 122 -12.14 7.23 -6.83
N LEU A 123 -11.84 8.45 -6.39
CA LEU A 123 -10.92 9.36 -7.06
C LEU A 123 -9.59 9.39 -6.31
N THR A 124 -8.50 9.26 -7.05
CA THR A 124 -7.14 9.44 -6.54
C THR A 124 -6.57 10.80 -6.95
N PRO A 125 -5.58 11.35 -6.21
CA PRO A 125 -5.06 12.70 -6.44
C PRO A 125 -4.40 12.91 -7.81
N ASN A 126 -4.00 11.85 -8.50
CA ASN A 126 -3.54 11.93 -9.89
C ASN A 126 -4.68 11.99 -10.92
N GLY A 127 -5.94 12.13 -10.49
CA GLY A 127 -7.10 12.23 -11.36
C GLY A 127 -7.63 10.90 -11.91
N ALA A 128 -7.09 9.76 -11.43
CA ALA A 128 -7.58 8.45 -11.83
C ALA A 128 -8.81 8.02 -11.02
N LEU A 129 -9.70 7.29 -11.66
CA LEU A 129 -10.92 6.73 -11.07
C LEU A 129 -10.81 5.21 -10.95
N PHE A 130 -11.22 4.70 -9.81
CA PHE A 130 -11.31 3.25 -9.54
C PHE A 130 -12.73 2.87 -9.14
N ARG A 131 -13.17 1.69 -9.57
CA ARG A 131 -14.50 1.13 -9.24
C ARG A 131 -14.59 0.78 -7.77
N LYS A 132 -15.79 0.92 -7.18
CA LYS A 132 -16.11 0.45 -5.82
C LYS A 132 -17.02 -0.77 -5.78
N ASP A 133 -17.79 -0.98 -6.83
CA ASP A 133 -18.78 -2.05 -6.94
C ASP A 133 -18.18 -3.46 -6.74
N LYS A 134 -16.91 -3.61 -7.07
CA LYS A 134 -16.17 -4.88 -6.92
C LYS A 134 -14.80 -4.63 -6.32
N LYS A 135 -14.46 -5.38 -5.26
CA LYS A 135 -13.11 -5.34 -4.67
C LYS A 135 -12.08 -5.91 -5.64
N GLY A 136 -11.02 -5.17 -5.89
CA GLY A 136 -9.92 -5.60 -6.73
C GLY A 136 -9.09 -6.72 -6.11
N PHE A 137 -8.39 -7.51 -6.94
CA PHE A 137 -7.56 -8.62 -6.43
C PHE A 137 -6.38 -8.10 -5.59
N LEU A 138 -5.82 -6.94 -5.95
CA LEU A 138 -4.70 -6.38 -5.22
C LEU A 138 -5.10 -5.90 -3.82
N PRO A 139 -6.16 -5.09 -3.62
CA PRO A 139 -6.72 -4.78 -2.32
C PRO A 139 -7.08 -6.02 -1.48
N GLU A 140 -7.61 -7.06 -2.11
CA GLU A 140 -7.98 -8.29 -1.43
C GLU A 140 -6.75 -9.05 -0.92
N LEU A 141 -5.71 -9.18 -1.75
CA LEU A 141 -4.43 -9.77 -1.33
C LEU A 141 -3.76 -8.96 -0.22
N MET A 142 -3.75 -7.61 -0.34
CA MET A 142 -3.21 -6.72 0.69
C MET A 142 -3.91 -6.95 2.02
N GLN A 143 -5.25 -7.00 2.02
CA GLN A 143 -6.04 -7.24 3.23
C GLN A 143 -5.67 -8.59 3.87
N THR A 144 -5.63 -9.67 3.08
CA THR A 144 -5.31 -11.00 3.57
C THR A 144 -3.92 -11.05 4.21
N ILE A 145 -2.91 -10.49 3.53
CA ILE A 145 -1.54 -10.47 4.04
C ILE A 145 -1.42 -9.59 5.30
N TYR A 146 -2.15 -8.47 5.34
CA TYR A 146 -2.16 -7.57 6.48
C TYR A 146 -2.80 -8.21 7.71
N ASP A 147 -3.96 -8.85 7.55
CA ASP A 147 -4.69 -9.53 8.63
C ASP A 147 -3.83 -10.67 9.21
N ASP A 148 -3.20 -11.45 8.35
CA ASP A 148 -2.24 -12.46 8.76
C ASP A 148 -1.08 -11.86 9.56
N ARG A 149 -0.50 -10.74 9.08
CA ARG A 149 0.57 -10.05 9.80
C ARG A 149 0.14 -9.61 11.19
N VAL A 150 -1.03 -8.99 11.31
CA VAL A 150 -1.57 -8.54 12.60
C VAL A 150 -1.76 -9.72 13.55
N LYS A 151 -2.33 -10.83 13.05
CA LYS A 151 -2.50 -12.08 13.80
C LYS A 151 -1.18 -12.59 14.37
N TYR A 152 -0.17 -12.77 13.53
CA TYR A 152 1.12 -13.31 13.97
C TYR A 152 1.91 -12.33 14.84
N LYS A 153 1.78 -11.03 14.62
CA LYS A 153 2.35 -10.01 15.50
C LYS A 153 1.74 -10.09 16.90
N ARG A 154 0.42 -10.29 17.01
CA ARG A 154 -0.27 -10.46 18.29
C ARG A 154 0.20 -11.72 19.01
N LEU A 155 0.22 -12.88 18.33
CA LEU A 155 0.72 -14.13 18.89
C LEU A 155 2.17 -14.03 19.37
N MET A 156 3.02 -13.31 18.63
CA MET A 156 4.40 -13.03 19.05
C MET A 156 4.45 -12.22 20.36
N LEU A 157 3.62 -11.19 20.48
CA LEU A 157 3.58 -10.34 21.67
C LEU A 157 3.05 -11.09 22.89
N GLU A 158 1.99 -11.88 22.71
CA GLU A 158 1.42 -12.76 23.75
C GLU A 158 2.48 -13.77 24.25
N ALA A 159 3.18 -14.44 23.33
CA ALA A 159 4.24 -15.37 23.69
C ALA A 159 5.45 -14.68 24.37
N LYS A 160 5.77 -13.44 24.00
CA LYS A 160 6.81 -12.64 24.68
C LYS A 160 6.40 -12.32 26.13
N GLN A 161 5.16 -11.88 26.33
CA GLN A 161 4.64 -11.56 27.66
C GLN A 161 4.61 -12.81 28.56
N GLU A 162 4.15 -13.95 28.01
CA GLU A 162 4.16 -15.22 28.73
C GLU A 162 5.60 -15.67 29.06
N TYR A 163 6.54 -15.51 28.14
CA TYR A 163 7.94 -15.80 28.38
C TYR A 163 8.54 -14.93 29.51
N GLU A 164 8.17 -13.68 29.60
CA GLU A 164 8.64 -12.80 30.69
C GLU A 164 8.16 -13.30 32.07
N ASN A 165 6.95 -13.83 32.12
CA ASN A 165 6.33 -14.34 33.34
C ASN A 165 6.85 -15.73 33.74
N THR A 166 7.00 -16.65 32.78
CA THR A 166 7.27 -18.07 33.05
C THR A 166 8.73 -18.47 32.83
N LYS A 167 9.45 -17.71 31.96
CA LYS A 167 10.80 -18.01 31.47
C LYS A 167 10.95 -19.40 30.81
N ASP A 168 9.82 -19.97 30.30
CA ASP A 168 9.85 -21.26 29.61
C ASP A 168 10.66 -21.19 28.31
N PRO A 169 11.72 -21.98 28.14
CA PRO A 169 12.56 -21.97 26.93
C PRO A 169 11.80 -22.34 25.63
N LYS A 170 10.69 -23.06 25.73
CA LYS A 170 9.88 -23.44 24.57
C LYS A 170 9.28 -22.21 23.88
N LEU A 171 8.86 -21.22 24.65
CA LEU A 171 8.28 -19.98 24.13
C LEU A 171 9.25 -19.18 23.25
N LYS A 172 10.58 -19.30 23.45
CA LYS A 172 11.55 -18.67 22.56
C LYS A 172 11.43 -19.13 21.11
N LYS A 173 11.11 -20.42 20.90
CA LYS A 173 10.91 -20.96 19.54
C LYS A 173 9.65 -20.40 18.91
N ASP A 174 8.57 -20.30 19.68
CA ASP A 174 7.30 -19.73 19.20
C ASP A 174 7.43 -18.24 18.90
N ILE A 175 8.08 -17.47 19.77
CA ILE A 175 8.41 -16.05 19.53
C ILE A 175 9.17 -15.89 18.22
N SER A 176 10.26 -16.66 18.04
CA SER A 176 11.06 -16.59 16.80
C SER A 176 10.25 -16.99 15.56
N ARG A 177 9.42 -18.02 15.66
CA ARG A 177 8.54 -18.48 14.58
C ARG A 177 7.54 -17.40 14.18
N TYR A 178 6.80 -16.84 15.14
CA TYR A 178 5.79 -15.80 14.86
C TYR A 178 6.43 -14.51 14.37
N ASP A 179 7.58 -14.13 14.90
CA ASP A 179 8.33 -12.95 14.44
C ASP A 179 8.79 -13.12 12.98
N ASN A 180 9.33 -14.27 12.62
CA ASN A 180 9.72 -14.57 11.25
C ASN A 180 8.53 -14.51 10.26
N ILE A 181 7.35 -15.02 10.67
CA ILE A 181 6.15 -14.98 9.81
C ILE A 181 5.65 -13.54 9.65
N GLN A 182 5.47 -12.80 10.76
CA GLN A 182 4.99 -11.41 10.65
C GLN A 182 5.96 -10.51 9.89
N MET A 183 7.27 -10.75 10.02
CA MET A 183 8.29 -10.01 9.27
C MET A 183 8.23 -10.35 7.76
N ALA A 184 8.06 -11.63 7.41
CA ALA A 184 7.87 -12.04 6.02
C ALA A 184 6.64 -11.34 5.39
N LYS A 185 5.51 -11.29 6.12
CA LYS A 185 4.30 -10.57 5.68
C LYS A 185 4.54 -9.06 5.53
N LYS A 186 5.28 -8.44 6.47
CA LYS A 186 5.67 -7.02 6.38
C LYS A 186 6.47 -6.74 5.11
N ILE A 187 7.46 -7.57 4.81
CA ILE A 187 8.30 -7.43 3.61
C ILE A 187 7.45 -7.61 2.35
N SER A 188 6.56 -8.61 2.32
CA SER A 188 5.63 -8.83 1.21
C SER A 188 4.76 -7.59 0.95
N LEU A 189 4.11 -7.04 1.97
CA LEU A 189 3.26 -5.85 1.85
C LEU A 189 4.02 -4.65 1.29
N ASN A 190 5.21 -4.38 1.82
CA ASN A 190 6.00 -3.22 1.41
C ASN A 190 6.57 -3.36 -0.01
N SER A 191 6.77 -4.59 -0.49
CA SER A 191 7.33 -4.86 -1.82
C SER A 191 6.31 -4.72 -2.97
N ALA A 192 5.02 -4.71 -2.68
CA ALA A 192 3.96 -4.68 -3.69
C ALA A 192 4.04 -3.46 -4.61
N TYR A 193 4.19 -2.28 -4.02
CA TYR A 193 4.30 -1.03 -4.77
C TYR A 193 5.48 -1.08 -5.76
N GLY A 194 6.64 -1.59 -5.31
CA GLY A 194 7.81 -1.76 -6.17
C GLY A 194 7.59 -2.72 -7.36
N ALA A 195 6.73 -3.74 -7.18
CA ALA A 195 6.33 -4.61 -8.28
C ALA A 195 5.45 -3.88 -9.29
N ILE A 196 4.42 -3.16 -8.84
CA ILE A 196 3.46 -2.46 -9.72
C ILE A 196 4.14 -1.40 -10.57
N GLY A 197 5.12 -0.68 -10.02
CA GLY A 197 5.88 0.34 -10.73
C GLY A 197 6.99 -0.19 -11.65
N ASN A 198 7.15 -1.50 -11.76
CA ASN A 198 8.21 -2.13 -12.55
C ASN A 198 7.68 -2.62 -13.90
N ASN A 199 8.30 -2.17 -15.01
CA ASN A 199 7.89 -2.52 -16.38
C ASN A 199 7.99 -4.03 -16.71
N TRP A 200 8.76 -4.80 -15.96
CA TRP A 200 8.85 -6.26 -16.09
C TRP A 200 7.72 -7.00 -15.37
N PHE A 201 6.85 -6.26 -14.69
CA PHE A 201 5.71 -6.86 -13.99
C PHE A 201 4.55 -7.08 -14.95
N ARG A 202 3.88 -8.23 -14.86
CA ARG A 202 2.71 -8.57 -15.70
C ARG A 202 1.57 -7.55 -15.62
N TYR A 203 1.37 -7.00 -14.43
CA TYR A 203 0.31 -6.06 -14.12
C TYR A 203 0.83 -4.62 -14.00
N TYR A 204 1.98 -4.34 -14.67
CA TYR A 204 2.51 -2.99 -14.69
C TYR A 204 1.48 -2.01 -15.23
N ASN A 205 1.26 -0.94 -14.48
CA ASN A 205 0.43 0.17 -14.91
C ASN A 205 0.91 1.45 -14.24
N LEU A 206 1.35 2.41 -15.03
CA LEU A 206 1.92 3.66 -14.55
C LEU A 206 0.90 4.48 -13.75
N LEU A 207 -0.37 4.55 -14.23
CA LEU A 207 -1.43 5.29 -13.53
C LEU A 207 -1.75 4.69 -12.17
N VAL A 208 -1.71 3.37 -12.06
CA VAL A 208 -1.92 2.65 -10.78
C VAL A 208 -0.77 2.95 -9.81
N ALA A 209 0.48 2.92 -10.28
CA ALA A 209 1.64 3.24 -9.46
C ALA A 209 1.62 4.70 -8.98
N GLU A 210 1.31 5.63 -9.88
CA GLU A 210 1.19 7.06 -9.58
C GLU A 210 0.02 7.35 -8.63
N ALA A 211 -1.11 6.65 -8.77
CA ALA A 211 -2.24 6.79 -7.86
C ALA A 211 -1.86 6.43 -6.42
N ILE A 212 -1.02 5.41 -6.21
CA ILE A 212 -0.54 5.02 -4.88
C ILE A 212 0.35 6.10 -4.28
N THR A 213 1.33 6.63 -5.05
CA THR A 213 2.27 7.63 -4.54
C THR A 213 1.60 8.97 -4.26
N THR A 214 0.75 9.46 -5.17
CA THR A 214 0.03 10.73 -4.99
C THR A 214 -0.98 10.67 -3.84
N SER A 215 -1.63 9.52 -3.63
CA SER A 215 -2.47 9.29 -2.44
C SER A 215 -1.63 9.28 -1.15
N GLY A 216 -0.41 8.74 -1.20
CA GLY A 216 0.55 8.81 -0.09
C GLY A 216 0.99 10.24 0.20
N GLN A 217 1.32 11.00 -0.83
CA GLN A 217 1.66 12.42 -0.71
C GLN A 217 0.53 13.20 -0.04
N LEU A 218 -0.71 13.04 -0.53
CA LEU A 218 -1.87 13.70 0.07
C LEU A 218 -2.04 13.34 1.55
N SER A 219 -1.92 12.07 1.91
CA SER A 219 -2.08 11.61 3.29
C SER A 219 -1.01 12.20 4.22
N ILE A 220 0.25 12.25 3.78
CA ILE A 220 1.36 12.83 4.54
C ILE A 220 1.18 14.35 4.69
N CYS A 221 0.82 15.04 3.61
CA CYS A 221 0.61 16.48 3.64
C CYS A 221 -0.57 16.86 4.53
N LEU A 222 -1.69 16.11 4.47
CA LEU A 222 -2.83 16.35 5.37
C LEU A 222 -2.45 16.15 6.83
N LEU A 223 -1.69 15.11 7.15
CA LEU A 223 -1.21 14.89 8.53
C LEU A 223 -0.31 16.03 9.01
N TYR A 224 0.56 16.54 8.13
CA TYR A 224 1.47 17.63 8.45
C TYR A 224 0.74 18.98 8.60
N THR A 225 -0.32 19.22 7.83
CA THR A 225 -1.08 20.48 7.80
C THR A 225 -2.30 20.47 8.73
N SER A 226 -2.66 19.33 9.32
CA SER A 226 -3.77 19.24 10.26
C SER A 226 -3.46 20.07 11.51
N PRO A 227 -4.32 21.04 11.88
CA PRO A 227 -4.11 21.84 13.08
C PRO A 227 -4.13 20.94 14.32
N SER A 228 -3.11 21.08 15.15
CA SER A 228 -3.11 20.48 16.48
C SER A 228 -4.17 21.18 17.35
N PRO A 229 -4.84 20.48 18.30
CA PRO A 229 -5.70 21.14 19.27
C PRO A 229 -5.00 22.29 20.05
N ARG A 230 -3.67 22.30 20.09
CA ARG A 230 -2.85 23.36 20.70
C ARG A 230 -2.69 24.58 19.79
N ASP A 231 -2.78 24.43 18.48
CA ASP A 231 -2.70 25.56 17.54
C ASP A 231 -3.98 26.42 17.57
N LEU A 232 -5.06 25.89 18.16
CA LEU A 232 -6.34 26.57 18.34
C LEU A 232 -6.39 27.41 19.65
N GLN A 233 -5.35 27.39 20.47
CA GLN A 233 -5.25 28.08 21.75
C GLN A 233 -4.30 29.28 21.71
N GLY A 234 -3.90 29.75 20.53
CA GLY A 234 -3.08 30.94 20.31
C GLY A 234 -3.89 32.21 20.09
#